data_6309759918a3f903482b8f8f0fcff20d
#
_entry.id   6309759918a3f903482b8f8f0fcff20d
#
_cell.length_a   1.000
_cell.length_b   1.000
_cell.length_c   1.000
_cell.angle_alpha   90.00
_cell.angle_beta   90.00
_cell.angle_gamma   90.00
#
_symmetry.space_group_name_H-M   'P 1'
#
loop_
_entity.id
_entity.type
_entity.pdbx_description
1 polymer ?
#
loop_
_entity_poly.entity_id
_entity_poly.type
_entity_poly.pdbx_seq_one_letter_code
_entity_poly.pdbx_strand_id
1 'polypeptide(L)'
;MTRIRNLIGLLETLFNSRRLRTILAALIFFIFLFGYLFYVSEPDVRNLGDGIWWALVTITTVGYGDITPVTTLGRVVASSLMLLGL
;
A
#
# COMPACT_ATOMS: atom_id res chain seq x y z
N MET A 1 -7.93 -16.41 -28.12
CA MET A 1 -9.26 -15.99 -27.61
C MET A 1 -9.66 -16.76 -26.39
N THR A 2 -9.55 -18.09 -26.40
CA THR A 2 -9.91 -18.94 -25.25
C THR A 2 -9.12 -18.59 -23.99
N ARG A 3 -7.82 -18.27 -24.14
CA ARG A 3 -6.96 -17.88 -23.00
C ARG A 3 -7.42 -16.59 -22.35
N ILE A 4 -7.85 -15.61 -23.15
CA ILE A 4 -8.33 -14.31 -22.64
C ILE A 4 -9.64 -14.52 -21.90
N ARG A 5 -10.55 -15.35 -22.42
CA ARG A 5 -11.80 -15.70 -21.72
C ARG A 5 -11.51 -16.35 -20.38
N ASN A 6 -10.56 -17.29 -20.34
CA ASN A 6 -10.21 -17.99 -19.11
C ASN A 6 -9.61 -17.03 -18.07
N LEU A 7 -8.79 -16.06 -18.53
CA LEU A 7 -8.23 -15.03 -17.65
C LEU A 7 -9.33 -14.13 -17.10
N ILE A 8 -10.26 -13.68 -17.93
CA ILE A 8 -11.36 -12.82 -17.50
C ILE A 8 -12.24 -13.55 -16.49
N GLY A 9 -12.59 -14.82 -16.77
CA GLY A 9 -13.38 -15.64 -15.85
C GLY A 9 -12.66 -15.85 -14.53
N LEU A 10 -11.36 -16.09 -14.56
CA LEU A 10 -10.56 -16.24 -13.35
C LEU A 10 -10.52 -14.94 -12.55
N LEU A 11 -10.32 -13.81 -13.21
CA LEU A 11 -10.33 -12.50 -12.55
C LEU A 11 -11.69 -12.21 -11.93
N GLU A 12 -12.78 -12.47 -12.63
CA GLU A 12 -14.14 -12.30 -12.09
C GLU A 12 -14.35 -13.15 -10.85
N THR A 13 -13.92 -14.41 -10.89
CA THR A 13 -14.02 -15.32 -9.75
C THR A 13 -13.21 -14.81 -8.56
N LEU A 14 -11.99 -14.33 -8.80
CA LEU A 14 -11.12 -13.78 -7.75
C LEU A 14 -11.72 -12.53 -7.14
N PHE A 15 -12.21 -11.58 -7.97
CA PHE A 15 -12.82 -10.35 -7.48
C PHE A 15 -14.15 -10.60 -6.76
N ASN A 16 -14.85 -11.69 -7.06
CA ASN A 16 -16.06 -12.09 -6.34
C ASN A 16 -15.75 -12.84 -5.05
N SER A 17 -14.49 -13.24 -4.83
CA SER A 17 -14.08 -13.87 -3.59
C SER A 17 -14.18 -12.89 -2.43
N ARG A 18 -14.89 -13.28 -1.37
CA ARG A 18 -14.99 -12.48 -0.15
C ARG A 18 -13.60 -12.25 0.46
N ARG A 19 -12.76 -13.30 0.46
CA ARG A 19 -11.40 -13.23 1.01
C ARG A 19 -10.56 -12.19 0.29
N LEU A 20 -10.57 -12.20 -1.04
CA LEU A 20 -9.80 -11.25 -1.83
C LEU A 20 -10.30 -9.83 -1.61
N ARG A 21 -11.62 -9.61 -1.60
CA ARG A 21 -12.18 -8.29 -1.35
C ARG A 21 -11.78 -7.76 0.02
N THR A 22 -11.78 -8.61 1.03
CA THR A 22 -11.36 -8.23 2.39
C THR A 22 -9.88 -7.84 2.41
N ILE A 23 -9.01 -8.62 1.74
CA ILE A 23 -7.58 -8.32 1.65
C ILE A 23 -7.33 -6.99 0.95
N LEU A 24 -8.00 -6.77 -0.19
CA LEU A 24 -7.85 -5.52 -0.94
C LEU A 24 -8.34 -4.32 -0.13
N ALA A 25 -9.47 -4.47 0.56
CA ALA A 25 -10.00 -3.40 1.41
C ALA A 25 -9.03 -3.08 2.55
N ALA A 26 -8.43 -4.11 3.16
CA ALA A 26 -7.45 -3.94 4.22
C ALA A 26 -6.19 -3.23 3.71
N LEU A 27 -5.70 -3.61 2.53
CA LEU A 27 -4.53 -2.97 1.92
C LEU A 27 -4.80 -1.50 1.64
N ILE A 28 -5.95 -1.17 1.07
CA ILE A 28 -6.33 0.22 0.80
C ILE A 28 -6.43 1.01 2.10
N PHE A 29 -7.05 0.43 3.11
CA PHE A 29 -7.16 1.06 4.43
C PHE A 29 -5.79 1.37 5.01
N PHE A 30 -4.87 0.40 4.99
CA PHE A 30 -3.52 0.59 5.53
C PHE A 30 -2.71 1.59 4.73
N ILE A 31 -2.88 1.65 3.40
CA ILE A 31 -2.21 2.64 2.56
C ILE A 31 -2.63 4.05 2.98
N PHE A 32 -3.92 4.29 3.16
CA PHE A 32 -4.40 5.62 3.58
C PHE A 32 -4.00 5.94 5.01
N LEU A 33 -4.14 4.97 5.93
CA LEU A 33 -3.78 5.18 7.33
C LEU A 33 -2.30 5.48 7.49
N PHE A 34 -1.44 4.61 6.95
CA PHE A 34 0.01 4.78 7.11
C PHE A 34 0.55 5.91 6.26
N GLY A 35 -0.09 6.20 5.13
CA GLY A 35 0.24 7.39 4.34
C GLY A 35 0.01 8.67 5.14
N TYR A 36 -1.10 8.75 5.85
CA TYR A 36 -1.40 9.87 6.75
C TYR A 36 -0.40 9.95 7.90
N LEU A 37 -0.14 8.82 8.57
CA LEU A 37 0.81 8.77 9.67
C LEU A 37 2.21 9.19 9.23
N PHE A 38 2.63 8.74 8.06
CA PHE A 38 3.92 9.12 7.49
C PHE A 38 3.98 10.62 7.17
N TYR A 39 2.90 11.14 6.59
CA TYR A 39 2.79 12.55 6.27
C TYR A 39 2.96 13.43 7.51
N VAL A 40 2.32 13.08 8.64
CA VAL A 40 2.43 13.86 9.87
C VAL A 40 3.75 13.63 10.61
N SER A 41 4.41 12.50 10.37
CA SER A 41 5.68 12.14 11.02
C SER A 41 6.91 12.71 10.33
N GLU A 42 6.84 12.91 9.01
CA GLU A 42 7.99 13.32 8.21
C GLU A 42 7.84 14.76 7.73
N PRO A 43 8.69 15.68 8.18
CA PRO A 43 8.59 17.09 7.75
C PRO A 43 8.90 17.27 6.27
N ASP A 44 9.66 16.36 5.65
CA ASP A 44 10.02 16.45 4.23
C ASP A 44 8.87 16.01 3.31
N VAL A 45 7.84 15.35 3.84
CA VAL A 45 6.66 14.96 3.07
C VAL A 45 5.74 16.17 3.01
N ARG A 46 5.61 16.75 1.82
CA ARG A 46 4.97 18.05 1.62
C ARG A 46 3.45 17.99 1.66
N ASN A 47 2.87 16.88 1.24
CA ASN A 47 1.42 16.74 1.17
C ASN A 47 1.00 15.31 1.43
N LEU A 48 -0.30 15.12 1.69
CA LEU A 48 -0.86 13.81 1.98
C LEU A 48 -0.70 12.84 0.80
N GLY A 49 -0.80 13.34 -0.43
CA GLY A 49 -0.63 12.51 -1.63
C GLY A 49 0.74 11.84 -1.69
N ASP A 50 1.79 12.55 -1.31
CA ASP A 50 3.15 11.99 -1.26
C ASP A 50 3.25 10.91 -0.18
N GLY A 51 2.59 11.10 0.95
CA GLY A 51 2.52 10.10 2.01
C GLY A 51 1.81 8.83 1.55
N ILE A 52 0.68 8.99 0.87
CA ILE A 52 -0.08 7.86 0.32
C ILE A 52 0.74 7.13 -0.75
N TRP A 53 1.40 7.87 -1.63
CA TRP A 53 2.30 7.30 -2.64
C TRP A 53 3.40 6.48 -1.99
N TRP A 54 4.06 7.03 -0.97
CA TRP A 54 5.08 6.32 -0.21
C TRP A 54 4.53 5.01 0.38
N ALA A 55 3.34 5.05 1.00
CA ALA A 55 2.72 3.88 1.60
C ALA A 55 2.43 2.81 0.54
N LEU A 56 1.95 3.21 -0.63
CA LEU A 56 1.67 2.31 -1.74
C LEU A 56 2.93 1.59 -2.21
N VAL A 57 4.02 2.34 -2.48
CA VAL A 57 5.27 1.72 -2.95
C VAL A 57 5.96 0.90 -1.86
N THR A 58 5.71 1.20 -0.59
CA THR A 58 6.29 0.48 0.53
C THR A 58 5.55 -0.83 0.79
N ILE A 59 4.22 -0.79 0.87
CA ILE A 59 3.43 -2.00 1.16
C ILE A 59 3.49 -3.03 0.03
N THR A 60 3.65 -2.56 -1.20
CA THR A 60 3.81 -3.44 -2.37
C THR A 60 5.24 -3.95 -2.55
N THR A 61 6.16 -3.55 -1.69
CA THR A 61 7.59 -3.89 -1.73
C THR A 61 8.34 -3.38 -2.96
N VAL A 62 7.75 -2.46 -3.74
CA VAL A 62 8.41 -1.85 -4.90
C VAL A 62 9.60 -1.00 -4.45
N GLY A 63 9.36 -0.12 -3.47
CA GLY A 63 10.43 0.62 -2.81
C GLY A 63 11.28 1.48 -3.74
N TYR A 64 10.66 2.45 -4.45
CA TYR A 64 11.40 3.32 -5.38
C TYR A 64 12.52 4.13 -4.70
N GLY A 65 12.38 4.42 -3.41
CA GLY A 65 13.38 5.20 -2.69
C GLY A 65 13.35 6.70 -2.97
N ASP A 66 12.32 7.19 -3.65
CA ASP A 66 12.13 8.61 -3.92
C ASP A 66 11.71 9.38 -2.67
N ILE A 67 10.96 8.73 -1.78
CA ILE A 67 10.57 9.27 -0.48
C ILE A 67 10.96 8.24 0.57
N THR A 68 11.80 8.65 1.53
CA THR A 68 12.30 7.75 2.56
C THR A 68 12.17 8.39 3.94
N PRO A 69 11.95 7.58 5.00
CA PRO A 69 11.84 8.14 6.35
C PRO A 69 13.20 8.61 6.86
N VAL A 70 13.22 9.83 7.40
CA VAL A 70 14.43 10.42 7.98
C VAL A 70 14.31 10.60 9.50
N THR A 71 13.09 10.59 10.03
CA THR A 71 12.85 10.73 11.47
C THR A 71 12.72 9.35 12.13
N THR A 72 12.96 9.29 13.44
CA THR A 72 12.77 8.05 14.20
C THR A 72 11.31 7.62 14.15
N LEU A 73 10.38 8.56 14.32
CA LEU A 73 8.95 8.26 14.28
C LEU A 73 8.53 7.76 12.89
N GLY A 74 9.01 8.39 11.82
CA GLY A 74 8.74 7.96 10.46
C GLY A 74 9.29 6.56 10.19
N ARG A 75 10.45 6.22 10.75
CA ARG A 75 11.02 4.87 10.63
C ARG A 75 10.19 3.83 11.37
N VAL A 76 9.62 4.18 12.51
CA VAL A 76 8.69 3.31 13.25
C VAL A 76 7.43 3.07 12.42
N VAL A 77 6.86 4.11 11.85
CA VAL A 77 5.70 4.01 10.96
C VAL A 77 6.03 3.11 9.77
N ALA A 78 7.17 3.35 9.12
CA ALA A 78 7.62 2.57 7.96
C ALA A 78 7.82 1.11 8.31
N SER A 79 8.49 0.82 9.42
CA SER A 79 8.73 -0.56 9.86
C SER A 79 7.43 -1.30 10.14
N SER A 80 6.46 -0.63 10.77
CA SER A 80 5.14 -1.22 11.04
C SER A 80 4.43 -1.57 9.73
N LEU A 81 4.45 -0.66 8.75
CA LEU A 81 3.82 -0.90 7.46
C LEU A 81 4.49 -2.04 6.70
N MET A 82 5.82 -2.09 6.72
CA MET A 82 6.58 -3.15 6.07
C MET A 82 6.24 -4.53 6.65
N LEU A 83 6.10 -4.64 7.95
CA LEU A 83 5.73 -5.89 8.60
C LEU A 83 4.30 -6.31 8.27
N LEU A 84 3.39 -5.35 8.19
CA LEU A 84 1.99 -5.62 7.82
C LEU A 84 1.86 -6.04 6.36
N GLY A 85 2.73 -5.54 5.48
CA GLY A 85 2.70 -5.82 4.05
C GLY A 85 3.39 -7.10 3.62
N LEU A 86 4.08 -7.78 4.51
CA LEU A 86 4.77 -9.02 4.18
C LEU A 86 3.81 -10.15 3.75
#